data_465e9cb24badfccca76e8f92baecc3bc
#
_entry.id   465e9cb24badfccca76e8f92baecc3bc
#
_cell.length_a   1.000
_cell.length_b   1.000
_cell.length_c   1.000
_cell.angle_alpha   90.00
_cell.angle_beta   90.00
_cell.angle_gamma   90.00
#
_symmetry.space_group_name_H-M   'P 1'
#
loop_
_entity.id
_entity.type
_entity.pdbx_description
1 polymer ?
#
loop_
_entity_poly.entity_id
_entity_poly.type
_entity_poly.pdbx_seq_one_letter_code
_entity_poly.pdbx_strand_id
1 'polypeptide(L)'
;RAMGFRTVVGGPNILLGGSHTGNLSAAAAVDNDSVDIICSDYYPASLLHAVFILHNDHGLDLPHAFRLVTLNAAVAVGIDHERGSIEPGKSADVLVIHRMGDGFPAVNTVLISGRVCMHMRYRTHEAQTASHR
;
A
#
# COMPACT_ATOMS: atom_id res chain seq x y z
N ARG A 1 20.43 -3.64 10.26
CA ARG A 1 20.82 -2.40 9.50
C ARG A 1 22.33 -2.14 9.54
N ALA A 2 23.06 -2.61 10.54
CA ALA A 2 24.51 -2.40 10.64
C ALA A 2 25.32 -3.03 9.49
N MET A 3 24.78 -3.98 8.75
CA MET A 3 25.43 -4.68 7.63
C MET A 3 24.98 -4.18 6.25
N GLY A 4 24.19 -3.11 6.14
CA GLY A 4 23.73 -2.53 4.87
C GLY A 4 22.65 -3.32 4.12
N PHE A 5 22.10 -4.38 4.71
CA PHE A 5 20.98 -5.13 4.12
C PHE A 5 19.65 -4.41 4.32
N ARG A 6 18.75 -4.57 3.36
CA ARG A 6 17.36 -4.14 3.44
C ARG A 6 16.46 -5.30 3.78
N THR A 7 15.51 -5.08 4.69
CA THR A 7 14.53 -6.06 5.09
C THR A 7 13.28 -5.93 4.22
N VAL A 8 12.85 -7.03 3.61
CA VAL A 8 11.67 -7.08 2.74
C VAL A 8 10.65 -8.05 3.34
N VAL A 9 9.37 -7.66 3.38
CA VAL A 9 8.27 -8.52 3.78
C VAL A 9 7.21 -8.60 2.70
N GLY A 10 6.46 -9.71 2.64
CA GLY A 10 5.35 -9.89 1.70
C GLY A 10 4.08 -9.20 2.20
N GLY A 11 3.40 -8.45 1.33
CA GLY A 11 2.09 -7.84 1.60
C GLY A 11 1.04 -8.85 2.09
N PRO A 12 0.92 -10.06 1.51
CA PRO A 12 -0.01 -11.08 2.00
C PRO A 12 0.16 -11.42 3.48
N ASN A 13 1.39 -11.40 4.01
CA ASN A 13 1.65 -11.67 5.42
C ASN A 13 1.10 -10.58 6.36
N ILE A 14 0.95 -9.35 5.87
CA ILE A 14 0.30 -8.25 6.60
C ILE A 14 -1.21 -8.46 6.60
N LEU A 15 -1.80 -8.85 5.47
CA LEU A 15 -3.24 -9.09 5.34
C LEU A 15 -3.72 -10.24 6.23
N LEU A 16 -2.93 -11.30 6.35
CA LEU A 16 -3.26 -12.48 7.13
C LEU A 16 -3.09 -12.28 8.65
N GLY A 17 -2.47 -11.17 9.07
CA GLY A 17 -2.34 -10.81 10.49
C GLY A 17 -1.44 -11.72 11.32
N GLY A 18 -0.74 -12.69 10.71
CA GLY A 18 0.11 -13.62 11.43
C GLY A 18 1.07 -14.41 10.55
N SER A 19 2.16 -14.89 11.15
CA SER A 19 3.03 -15.87 10.51
C SER A 19 2.53 -17.27 10.84
N HIS A 20 2.32 -18.09 9.81
CA HIS A 20 1.96 -19.51 9.99
C HIS A 20 3.04 -20.33 10.72
N THR A 21 4.21 -19.77 10.96
CA THR A 21 5.39 -20.45 11.52
C THR A 21 5.78 -19.98 12.92
N GLY A 22 4.93 -19.19 13.61
CA GLY A 22 5.23 -18.68 14.96
C GLY A 22 6.33 -17.61 15.02
N ASN A 23 6.78 -17.10 13.87
CA ASN A 23 7.73 -15.99 13.77
C ASN A 23 7.02 -14.66 14.00
N LEU A 24 7.80 -13.60 14.21
CA LEU A 24 7.31 -12.23 14.30
C LEU A 24 6.40 -11.92 13.11
N SER A 25 5.19 -11.42 13.36
CA SER A 25 4.29 -11.03 12.25
C SER A 25 4.91 -9.92 11.43
N ALA A 26 4.61 -9.88 10.12
CA ALA A 26 5.11 -8.82 9.25
C ALA A 26 4.70 -7.43 9.75
N ALA A 27 3.49 -7.30 10.28
CA ALA A 27 3.00 -6.05 10.88
C ALA A 27 3.82 -5.65 12.12
N ALA A 28 4.08 -6.58 13.05
CA ALA A 28 4.92 -6.31 14.21
C ALA A 28 6.36 -5.96 13.84
N ALA A 29 6.89 -6.50 12.73
CA ALA A 29 8.20 -6.11 12.23
C ALA A 29 8.20 -4.67 11.68
N VAL A 30 7.09 -4.23 11.07
CA VAL A 30 6.89 -2.83 10.65
C VAL A 30 6.77 -1.91 11.86
N ASP A 31 5.97 -2.28 12.86
CA ASP A 31 5.79 -1.50 14.10
C ASP A 31 7.12 -1.25 14.82
N ASN A 32 8.05 -2.19 14.73
CA ASN A 32 9.41 -2.07 15.30
C ASN A 32 10.42 -1.38 14.37
N ASP A 33 9.97 -0.72 13.31
CA ASP A 33 10.83 -0.05 12.30
C ASP A 33 11.91 -0.99 11.72
N SER A 34 11.60 -2.28 11.60
CA SER A 34 12.52 -3.33 11.14
C SER A 34 12.35 -3.70 9.68
N VAL A 35 11.37 -3.09 8.98
CA VAL A 35 11.05 -3.35 7.57
C VAL A 35 11.39 -2.14 6.74
N ASP A 36 12.11 -2.36 5.65
CA ASP A 36 12.44 -1.31 4.69
C ASP A 36 11.48 -1.31 3.50
N ILE A 37 11.00 -2.48 3.07
CA ILE A 37 10.20 -2.65 1.85
C ILE A 37 9.09 -3.69 2.07
N ILE A 38 7.93 -3.42 1.49
CA ILE A 38 6.85 -4.42 1.34
C ILE A 38 6.74 -4.77 -0.14
N CYS A 39 6.86 -6.07 -0.46
CA CYS A 39 6.67 -6.58 -1.82
C CYS A 39 5.31 -7.25 -1.99
N SER A 40 4.88 -7.40 -3.24
CA SER A 40 3.58 -8.02 -3.56
C SER A 40 3.56 -9.54 -3.34
N ASP A 41 4.75 -10.17 -3.34
CA ASP A 41 4.86 -11.62 -3.35
C ASP A 41 4.01 -12.19 -4.50
N TYR A 42 3.14 -13.16 -4.23
CA TYR A 42 2.24 -13.76 -5.24
C TYR A 42 0.91 -13.02 -5.42
N TYR A 43 0.62 -11.97 -4.61
CA TYR A 43 -0.66 -11.26 -4.64
C TYR A 43 -0.48 -9.73 -4.78
N PRO A 44 -0.42 -9.19 -6.01
CA PRO A 44 -0.16 -7.76 -6.25
C PRO A 44 -1.14 -6.80 -5.58
N ALA A 45 -2.42 -7.17 -5.48
CA ALA A 45 -3.44 -6.34 -4.83
C ALA A 45 -3.18 -6.16 -3.33
N SER A 46 -2.38 -7.02 -2.71
CA SER A 46 -2.05 -6.95 -1.28
C SER A 46 -1.32 -5.66 -0.89
N LEU A 47 -0.56 -5.06 -1.79
CA LEU A 47 0.26 -3.88 -1.47
C LEU A 47 -0.58 -2.70 -0.99
N LEU A 48 -1.63 -2.37 -1.73
CA LEU A 48 -2.51 -1.26 -1.36
C LEU A 48 -3.26 -1.54 -0.05
N HIS A 49 -3.77 -2.75 0.11
CA HIS A 49 -4.46 -3.15 1.34
C HIS A 49 -3.52 -3.15 2.54
N ALA A 50 -2.28 -3.68 2.39
CA ALA A 50 -1.28 -3.67 3.45
C ALA A 50 -0.98 -2.25 3.97
N VAL A 51 -0.84 -1.27 3.06
CA VAL A 51 -0.64 0.13 3.44
C VAL A 51 -1.77 0.64 4.34
N PHE A 52 -3.03 0.36 3.97
CA PHE A 52 -4.18 0.83 4.75
C PHE A 52 -4.37 0.06 6.06
N ILE A 53 -4.05 -1.22 6.12
CA ILE A 53 -4.03 -2.00 7.37
C ILE A 53 -2.98 -1.43 8.33
N LEU A 54 -1.77 -1.18 7.86
CA LEU A 54 -0.71 -0.59 8.69
C LEU A 54 -1.11 0.80 9.20
N HIS A 55 -1.78 1.59 8.38
CA HIS A 55 -2.27 2.89 8.81
C HIS A 55 -3.42 2.80 9.80
N ASN A 56 -4.47 2.03 9.49
CA ASN A 56 -5.71 2.01 10.27
C ASN A 56 -5.56 1.22 11.57
N ASP A 57 -4.88 0.06 11.53
CA ASP A 57 -4.86 -0.91 12.63
C ASP A 57 -3.58 -0.80 13.46
N HIS A 58 -2.48 -0.34 12.86
CA HIS A 58 -1.17 -0.20 13.50
C HIS A 58 -0.73 1.24 13.72
N GLY A 59 -1.53 2.24 13.28
CA GLY A 59 -1.27 3.65 13.50
C GLY A 59 -0.07 4.21 12.73
N LEU A 60 0.43 3.49 11.73
CA LEU A 60 1.55 3.97 10.91
C LEU A 60 1.10 5.20 10.10
N ASP A 61 1.93 6.23 10.07
CA ASP A 61 1.67 7.40 9.24
C ASP A 61 1.52 7.02 7.76
N LEU A 62 0.46 7.53 7.10
CA LEU A 62 0.10 7.10 5.74
C LEU A 62 1.21 7.36 4.71
N PRO A 63 1.87 8.53 4.67
CA PRO A 63 3.04 8.75 3.84
C PRO A 63 4.16 7.75 4.10
N HIS A 64 4.43 7.39 5.36
CA HIS A 64 5.42 6.39 5.69
C HIS A 64 5.02 5.00 5.17
N ALA A 65 3.78 4.58 5.40
CA ALA A 65 3.26 3.31 4.89
C ALA A 65 3.39 3.21 3.36
N PHE A 66 3.05 4.30 2.63
CA PHE A 66 3.24 4.33 1.17
C PHE A 66 4.71 4.24 0.75
N ARG A 67 5.64 4.87 1.48
CA ARG A 67 7.08 4.78 1.15
C ARG A 67 7.59 3.34 1.13
N LEU A 68 7.08 2.47 1.99
CA LEU A 68 7.48 1.06 2.05
C LEU A 68 7.16 0.30 0.75
N VAL A 69 6.13 0.73 0.01
CA VAL A 69 5.70 0.08 -1.25
C VAL A 69 6.07 0.88 -2.51
N THR A 70 6.65 2.07 -2.36
CA THR A 70 6.98 2.97 -3.48
C THR A 70 8.45 3.40 -3.45
N LEU A 71 8.77 4.49 -2.77
CA LEU A 71 10.11 5.10 -2.81
C LEU A 71 11.19 4.16 -2.29
N ASN A 72 10.95 3.45 -1.20
CA ASN A 72 11.97 2.56 -0.63
C ASN A 72 12.29 1.40 -1.60
N ALA A 73 11.27 0.87 -2.28
CA ALA A 73 11.44 -0.14 -3.31
C ALA A 73 12.21 0.43 -4.52
N ALA A 74 11.87 1.63 -4.98
CA ALA A 74 12.55 2.30 -6.08
C ALA A 74 14.05 2.54 -5.78
N VAL A 75 14.36 3.01 -4.57
CA VAL A 75 15.74 3.19 -4.09
C VAL A 75 16.48 1.86 -4.05
N ALA A 76 15.83 0.78 -3.64
CA ALA A 76 16.46 -0.53 -3.54
C ALA A 76 16.92 -1.09 -4.89
N VAL A 77 16.20 -0.75 -5.97
CA VAL A 77 16.51 -1.20 -7.34
C VAL A 77 17.17 -0.11 -8.20
N GLY A 78 17.44 1.08 -7.64
CA GLY A 78 18.19 2.15 -8.29
C GLY A 78 17.41 2.95 -9.34
N ILE A 79 16.06 3.00 -9.25
CA ILE A 79 15.19 3.75 -10.18
C ILE A 79 14.49 4.94 -9.50
N ASP A 80 14.90 5.29 -8.30
CA ASP A 80 14.31 6.39 -7.52
C ASP A 80 14.50 7.77 -8.15
N HIS A 81 15.46 7.92 -9.06
CA HIS A 81 15.62 9.13 -9.87
C HIS A 81 14.50 9.32 -10.92
N GLU A 82 13.81 8.24 -11.31
CA GLU A 82 12.72 8.28 -12.28
C GLU A 82 11.34 8.06 -11.65
N ARG A 83 11.25 7.28 -10.54
CA ARG A 83 9.99 6.74 -10.01
C ARG A 83 10.02 6.65 -8.48
N GLY A 84 8.87 6.28 -7.90
CA GLY A 84 8.73 5.98 -6.47
C GLY A 84 8.29 7.15 -5.61
N SER A 85 8.26 8.37 -6.15
CA SER A 85 7.73 9.56 -5.47
C SER A 85 7.14 10.54 -6.49
N ILE A 86 6.29 11.44 -6.00
CA ILE A 86 5.70 12.51 -6.82
C ILE A 86 6.59 13.74 -6.67
N GLU A 87 7.48 13.92 -7.63
CA GLU A 87 8.45 15.02 -7.67
C GLU A 87 8.61 15.55 -9.10
N PRO A 88 8.91 16.86 -9.27
CA PRO A 88 9.22 17.40 -10.59
C PRO A 88 10.35 16.64 -11.27
N GLY A 89 10.16 16.27 -12.54
CA GLY A 89 11.15 15.55 -13.34
C GLY A 89 11.02 14.03 -13.30
N LYS A 90 10.23 13.46 -12.38
CA LYS A 90 9.93 12.02 -12.35
C LYS A 90 8.73 11.66 -13.24
N SER A 91 8.65 10.38 -13.60
CA SER A 91 7.52 9.83 -14.34
C SER A 91 6.23 10.00 -13.51
N ALA A 92 5.19 10.53 -14.15
CA ALA A 92 3.89 10.71 -13.50
C ALA A 92 3.09 9.41 -13.52
N ASP A 93 3.59 8.39 -12.83
CA ASP A 93 2.90 7.13 -12.55
C ASP A 93 2.16 7.30 -11.21
N VAL A 94 0.86 7.58 -11.27
CA VAL A 94 0.07 8.02 -10.11
C VAL A 94 -1.21 7.22 -9.97
N LEU A 95 -1.52 6.83 -8.74
CA LEU A 95 -2.81 6.27 -8.36
C LEU A 95 -3.64 7.33 -7.63
N VAL A 96 -4.87 7.55 -8.06
CA VAL A 96 -5.87 8.27 -7.28
C VAL A 96 -6.72 7.24 -6.56
N ILE A 97 -6.71 7.30 -5.23
CA ILE A 97 -7.37 6.33 -4.38
C ILE A 97 -8.54 6.98 -3.69
N HIS A 98 -9.69 6.33 -3.74
CA HIS A 98 -10.89 6.71 -2.99
C HIS A 98 -11.01 5.82 -1.76
N ARG A 99 -11.31 6.40 -0.59
CA ARG A 99 -11.66 5.61 0.59
C ARG A 99 -13.16 5.36 0.57
N MET A 100 -13.54 4.09 0.52
CA MET A 100 -14.94 3.67 0.60
C MET A 100 -15.48 3.89 2.02
N GLY A 101 -16.81 3.87 2.18
CA GLY A 101 -17.46 4.10 3.48
C GLY A 101 -17.09 3.10 4.58
N ASP A 102 -16.61 1.91 4.19
CA ASP A 102 -16.07 0.88 5.08
C ASP A 102 -14.56 1.06 5.38
N GLY A 103 -13.93 2.14 4.87
CA GLY A 103 -12.51 2.40 5.00
C GLY A 103 -11.61 1.70 3.98
N PHE A 104 -12.18 0.84 3.13
CA PHE A 104 -11.41 0.13 2.11
C PHE A 104 -10.87 1.07 1.04
N PRO A 105 -9.60 0.90 0.60
CA PRO A 105 -9.07 1.66 -0.52
C PRO A 105 -9.57 1.13 -1.85
N ALA A 106 -10.05 2.02 -2.70
CA ALA A 106 -10.45 1.70 -4.07
C ALA A 106 -9.70 2.60 -5.06
N VAL A 107 -9.08 2.00 -6.07
CA VAL A 107 -8.35 2.75 -7.09
C VAL A 107 -9.35 3.40 -8.03
N ASN A 108 -9.44 4.72 -8.01
CA ASN A 108 -10.33 5.50 -8.87
C ASN A 108 -9.69 5.80 -10.23
N THR A 109 -8.43 6.25 -10.24
CA THR A 109 -7.74 6.61 -11.48
C THR A 109 -6.30 6.09 -11.45
N VAL A 110 -5.84 5.59 -12.58
CA VAL A 110 -4.46 5.19 -12.82
C VAL A 110 -3.89 6.07 -13.92
N LEU A 111 -2.79 6.75 -13.61
CA LEU A 111 -1.97 7.47 -14.59
C LEU A 111 -0.66 6.71 -14.77
N ILE A 112 -0.23 6.58 -16.02
CA ILE A 112 1.08 6.07 -16.41
C ILE A 112 1.73 7.10 -17.32
N SER A 113 2.90 7.58 -16.95
CA SER A 113 3.62 8.65 -17.66
C SER A 113 2.72 9.87 -17.94
N GLY A 114 1.89 10.24 -16.96
CA GLY A 114 0.97 11.38 -17.04
C GLY A 114 -0.31 11.15 -17.87
N ARG A 115 -0.50 9.94 -18.42
CA ARG A 115 -1.71 9.61 -19.21
C ARG A 115 -2.67 8.78 -18.35
N VAL A 116 -3.95 9.14 -18.35
CA VAL A 116 -4.99 8.35 -17.71
C VAL A 116 -5.17 7.03 -18.46
N CYS A 117 -4.82 5.92 -17.79
CA CYS A 117 -4.95 4.56 -18.34
C CYS A 117 -6.21 3.86 -17.84
N MET A 118 -6.71 4.25 -16.66
CA MET A 118 -7.93 3.70 -16.08
C MET A 118 -8.64 4.78 -15.28
N HIS A 119 -9.98 4.79 -15.39
CA HIS A 119 -10.84 5.59 -14.53
C HIS A 119 -12.07 4.77 -14.15
N MET A 120 -12.31 4.60 -12.85
CA MET A 120 -13.43 3.85 -12.30
C MET A 120 -14.35 4.75 -11.50
N ARG A 121 -15.66 4.52 -11.62
CA ARG A 121 -16.68 5.12 -10.77
C ARG A 121 -17.30 4.03 -9.91
N TYR A 122 -17.09 4.13 -8.61
CA TYR A 122 -17.74 3.25 -7.65
C TYR A 122 -19.13 3.79 -7.34
N ARG A 123 -20.16 2.94 -7.47
CA ARG A 123 -21.51 3.24 -6.97
C ARG A 123 -21.64 2.56 -5.61
N THR A 124 -21.78 3.36 -4.55
CA THR A 124 -22.21 2.84 -3.24
C THR A 124 -23.71 2.64 -3.31
N HIS A 125 -24.19 1.40 -3.22
CA HIS A 125 -25.59 1.16 -2.92
C HIS A 125 -25.78 1.49 -1.44
N GLU A 126 -26.38 2.64 -1.14
CA GLU A 126 -26.99 2.85 0.17
C GLU A 126 -28.08 1.77 0.30
N ALA A 127 -27.92 0.89 1.29
CA ALA A 127 -28.97 -0.06 1.64
C ALA A 127 -30.21 0.78 1.97
N GLN A 128 -31.22 0.72 1.12
CA GLN A 128 -32.54 1.24 1.45
C GLN A 128 -32.99 0.46 2.68
N THR A 129 -32.86 1.07 3.84
CA THR A 129 -33.58 0.63 5.04
C THR A 129 -35.05 0.75 4.71
N ALA A 130 -35.63 -0.36 4.28
CA ALA A 130 -37.05 -0.49 4.09
C ALA A 130 -37.72 -0.24 5.46
N SER A 131 -38.23 0.95 5.62
CA SER A 131 -39.21 1.28 6.66
C SER A 131 -40.46 0.46 6.40
N HIS A 132 -40.56 -0.71 7.01
CA HIS A 132 -41.83 -1.37 7.18
C HIS A 132 -42.49 -0.79 8.43
N ARG A 133 -43.43 0.12 8.23
CA ARG A 133 -44.50 0.38 9.16
C ARG A 133 -45.71 -0.47 8.78
#